data_b5d7135d0b217dcf92c6c7f3561cd788
#
_entry.id   b5d7135d0b217dcf92c6c7f3561cd788
#
_cell.length_a   1.000
_cell.length_b   1.000
_cell.length_c   1.000
_cell.angle_alpha   90.00
_cell.angle_beta   90.00
_cell.angle_gamma   90.00
#
_symmetry.space_group_name_H-M   'P 1'
#
loop_
_entity.id
_entity.type
_entity.pdbx_description
1 polymer ?
#
loop_
_entity_poly.entity_id
_entity_poly.type
_entity_poly.pdbx_seq_one_letter_code
_entity_poly.pdbx_strand_id
1 'polypeptide(L)'
;MSSDVVDTLPPSVCILVENLPAPYDRRVWQEARALTENGYHVSIICPKGLGLNASYEKIDGIYIYRYPMWEASSSWQYFLEYSWAIAAQFFLALKVYRRTRFRVLQACNPPDVLFPIGAFFKLLGVRFVFDHHDVCPELFEAKFGKRGVLYWLVCVAERLTFRCANVSIATNESYRDLAVKRGHISPDRVFIVRSCLDLRKVRRQAPDPALKHGKAHLVVYLGIMETQDGVDLLLQSIESLVHRHQRQDALFVLIGSGTETGRLRLLASQMGLDDSLIFTGRISDEALEAYLSTADIAVAPDPATPMNDMSTMNKILHYMSYGLPIVQYDLTEGRRSAGSAALYARPNDPEDFATHVTRLLDSEALRKELGECGRRRIAEKLNWEMEKDQLLLAYQTALQSDSAS
;
A
#
# COMPACT_ATOMS: atom_id res chain seq x y z
N MET A 1 -13.60 -32.19 41.01
CA MET A 1 -13.87 -31.65 39.69
C MET A 1 -12.67 -30.78 39.31
N SER A 2 -11.70 -31.42 38.68
CA SER A 2 -10.49 -30.76 38.21
C SER A 2 -10.81 -30.11 36.87
N SER A 3 -10.82 -28.79 36.82
CA SER A 3 -10.92 -28.04 35.59
C SER A 3 -9.58 -28.17 34.86
N ASP A 4 -9.57 -28.95 33.79
CA ASP A 4 -8.47 -28.99 32.83
C ASP A 4 -8.25 -27.57 32.26
N VAL A 5 -7.29 -26.88 32.84
CA VAL A 5 -6.66 -25.73 32.22
C VAL A 5 -5.83 -26.30 31.08
N VAL A 6 -6.43 -26.38 29.89
CA VAL A 6 -5.69 -26.62 28.67
C VAL A 6 -4.78 -25.39 28.53
N ASP A 7 -3.52 -25.60 28.85
CA ASP A 7 -2.45 -24.64 28.69
C ASP A 7 -2.26 -24.46 27.16
N THR A 8 -3.14 -23.64 26.55
CA THR A 8 -3.11 -23.36 25.14
C THR A 8 -1.98 -22.37 24.89
N LEU A 9 -0.82 -22.88 24.45
CA LEU A 9 0.25 -22.06 23.89
C LEU A 9 -0.36 -21.02 22.97
N PRO A 10 0.11 -19.77 23.02
CA PRO A 10 -0.41 -18.72 22.16
C PRO A 10 -0.33 -19.16 20.69
N PRO A 11 -1.37 -18.90 19.89
CA PRO A 11 -1.40 -19.35 18.50
C PRO A 11 -0.21 -18.75 17.75
N SER A 12 0.56 -19.61 17.10
CA SER A 12 1.73 -19.20 16.31
C SER A 12 1.36 -18.94 14.86
N VAL A 13 1.93 -17.87 14.29
CA VAL A 13 1.73 -17.40 12.93
C VAL A 13 3.06 -17.31 12.19
N CYS A 14 3.07 -17.70 10.93
CA CYS A 14 4.18 -17.49 10.01
C CYS A 14 3.71 -16.63 8.84
N ILE A 15 4.36 -15.50 8.59
CA ILE A 15 4.05 -14.57 7.50
C ILE A 15 5.14 -14.66 6.44
N LEU A 16 4.76 -14.90 5.19
CA LEU A 16 5.63 -14.96 4.02
C LEU A 16 5.53 -13.64 3.23
N VAL A 17 6.67 -13.01 3.01
CA VAL A 17 6.81 -11.77 2.21
C VAL A 17 7.95 -11.97 1.23
N GLU A 18 7.74 -11.59 -0.02
CA GLU A 18 8.75 -11.78 -1.06
C GLU A 18 9.40 -10.47 -1.50
N ASN A 19 8.64 -9.38 -1.58
CA ASN A 19 9.05 -8.14 -2.22
C ASN A 19 9.89 -7.20 -1.35
N LEU A 20 9.68 -7.19 -0.03
CA LEU A 20 10.36 -6.25 0.87
C LEU A 20 10.82 -6.93 2.17
N PRO A 21 12.00 -6.55 2.71
CA PRO A 21 12.44 -7.02 4.02
C PRO A 21 11.66 -6.36 5.15
N ALA A 22 11.26 -7.15 6.16
CA ALA A 22 10.76 -6.61 7.42
C ALA A 22 11.93 -5.98 8.23
N PRO A 23 11.74 -4.81 8.88
CA PRO A 23 10.47 -4.08 9.10
C PRO A 23 10.13 -3.01 8.03
N TYR A 24 10.81 -2.96 6.88
CA TYR A 24 10.58 -1.93 5.86
C TYR A 24 9.23 -2.10 5.15
N ASP A 25 8.68 -3.31 5.05
CA ASP A 25 7.29 -3.50 4.68
C ASP A 25 6.39 -3.00 5.83
N ARG A 26 5.92 -1.77 5.69
CA ARG A 26 5.17 -1.08 6.75
C ARG A 26 3.85 -1.77 7.08
N ARG A 27 3.16 -2.36 6.08
CA ARG A 27 1.90 -3.06 6.27
C ARG A 27 2.11 -4.35 7.05
N VAL A 28 2.99 -5.21 6.54
CA VAL A 28 3.30 -6.49 7.19
C VAL A 28 3.84 -6.28 8.60
N TRP A 29 4.68 -5.26 8.79
CA TRP A 29 5.20 -4.91 10.11
C TRP A 29 4.11 -4.48 11.09
N GLN A 30 3.15 -3.69 10.61
CA GLN A 30 2.03 -3.21 11.42
C GLN A 30 1.09 -4.36 11.80
N GLU A 31 0.80 -5.27 10.88
CA GLU A 31 0.03 -6.50 11.13
C GLU A 31 0.73 -7.42 12.12
N ALA A 32 2.01 -7.68 11.92
CA ALA A 32 2.81 -8.52 12.81
C ALA A 32 2.86 -7.98 14.25
N ARG A 33 3.00 -6.66 14.40
CA ARG A 33 2.94 -6.01 15.73
C ARG A 33 1.57 -6.16 16.36
N ALA A 34 0.49 -5.91 15.63
CA ALA A 34 -0.86 -6.05 16.13
C ALA A 34 -1.15 -7.49 16.61
N LEU A 35 -0.71 -8.48 15.85
CA LEU A 35 -0.82 -9.88 16.24
C LEU A 35 0.01 -10.18 17.52
N THR A 36 1.25 -9.71 17.58
CA THR A 36 2.12 -9.91 18.75
C THR A 36 1.55 -9.25 20.01
N GLU A 37 1.04 -8.02 19.89
CA GLU A 37 0.36 -7.29 20.97
C GLU A 37 -0.90 -8.01 21.47
N ASN A 38 -1.52 -8.84 20.63
CA ASN A 38 -2.69 -9.66 20.98
C ASN A 38 -2.35 -11.12 21.28
N GLY A 39 -1.11 -11.39 21.67
CA GLY A 39 -0.69 -12.68 22.22
C GLY A 39 -0.34 -13.74 21.18
N TYR A 40 -0.22 -13.40 19.89
CA TYR A 40 0.26 -14.35 18.88
C TYR A 40 1.80 -14.43 18.88
N HIS A 41 2.33 -15.62 18.67
CA HIS A 41 3.75 -15.82 18.41
C HIS A 41 4.00 -15.65 16.91
N VAL A 42 4.60 -14.53 16.49
CA VAL A 42 4.74 -14.16 15.09
C VAL A 42 6.15 -14.41 14.57
N SER A 43 6.26 -15.08 13.43
CA SER A 43 7.48 -15.25 12.65
C SER A 43 7.26 -14.67 11.24
N ILE A 44 8.21 -13.87 10.73
CA ILE A 44 8.21 -13.34 9.37
C ILE A 44 9.35 -13.99 8.59
N ILE A 45 9.06 -14.43 7.36
CA ILE A 45 10.06 -14.91 6.40
C ILE A 45 10.07 -13.91 5.24
N CYS A 46 11.21 -13.24 4.99
CA CYS A 46 11.33 -12.18 3.99
C CYS A 46 12.74 -12.19 3.36
N PRO A 47 12.96 -11.46 2.24
CA PRO A 47 14.29 -11.32 1.66
C PRO A 47 15.22 -10.49 2.55
N LYS A 48 16.54 -10.61 2.31
CA LYS A 48 17.54 -9.63 2.70
C LYS A 48 17.48 -8.43 1.76
N GLY A 49 17.89 -7.27 2.24
CA GLY A 49 17.95 -6.05 1.41
C GLY A 49 17.90 -4.79 2.24
N LEU A 50 18.10 -3.64 1.60
CA LEU A 50 18.02 -2.31 2.24
C LEU A 50 18.88 -2.18 3.52
N GLY A 51 20.05 -2.82 3.52
CA GLY A 51 20.95 -2.84 4.67
C GLY A 51 20.66 -3.91 5.73
N LEU A 52 19.56 -4.67 5.61
CA LEU A 52 19.18 -5.74 6.53
C LEU A 52 19.77 -7.09 6.08
N ASN A 53 20.98 -7.39 6.58
CA ASN A 53 21.76 -8.56 6.15
C ASN A 53 21.71 -9.76 7.10
N ALA A 54 21.22 -9.58 8.34
CA ALA A 54 21.10 -10.65 9.32
C ALA A 54 20.11 -11.72 8.84
N SER A 55 20.52 -12.99 8.82
CA SER A 55 19.63 -14.10 8.39
C SER A 55 18.55 -14.45 9.44
N TYR A 56 18.75 -14.02 10.68
CA TYR A 56 17.81 -14.18 11.79
C TYR A 56 17.93 -13.00 12.74
N GLU A 57 16.81 -12.49 13.18
CA GLU A 57 16.73 -11.38 14.11
C GLU A 57 15.41 -11.44 14.90
N LYS A 58 15.38 -10.83 16.09
CA LYS A 58 14.15 -10.63 16.85
C LYS A 58 14.01 -9.14 17.15
N ILE A 59 12.94 -8.54 16.67
CA ILE A 59 12.60 -7.12 16.87
C ILE A 59 11.19 -7.03 17.43
N ASP A 60 10.95 -6.29 18.49
CA ASP A 60 9.64 -6.07 19.12
C ASP A 60 8.86 -7.37 19.43
N GLY A 61 9.56 -8.46 19.76
CA GLY A 61 8.93 -9.76 20.02
C GLY A 61 8.68 -10.60 18.76
N ILE A 62 8.86 -10.07 17.57
CA ILE A 62 8.65 -10.72 16.27
C ILE A 62 9.95 -11.39 15.80
N TYR A 63 9.85 -12.63 15.34
CA TYR A 63 10.97 -13.43 14.86
C TYR A 63 11.12 -13.31 13.35
N ILE A 64 12.23 -12.75 12.86
CA ILE A 64 12.45 -12.47 11.43
C ILE A 64 13.52 -13.44 10.89
N TYR A 65 13.17 -14.15 9.82
CA TYR A 65 14.05 -15.06 9.08
C TYR A 65 14.24 -14.51 7.67
N ARG A 66 15.50 -14.20 7.28
CA ARG A 66 15.78 -13.60 5.98
C ARG A 66 16.58 -14.54 5.09
N TYR A 67 16.19 -14.62 3.82
CA TYR A 67 16.93 -15.35 2.77
C TYR A 67 17.62 -14.37 1.82
N PRO A 68 18.76 -14.78 1.21
CA PRO A 68 19.43 -13.95 0.22
C PRO A 68 18.59 -13.88 -1.05
N MET A 69 18.49 -12.69 -1.63
CA MET A 69 17.80 -12.42 -2.88
C MET A 69 18.72 -11.55 -3.76
N TRP A 70 18.61 -11.69 -5.07
CA TRP A 70 19.24 -10.83 -6.05
C TRP A 70 18.16 -10.08 -6.83
N GLU A 71 18.50 -8.94 -7.36
CA GLU A 71 17.59 -8.18 -8.21
C GLU A 71 17.67 -8.69 -9.66
N ALA A 72 16.53 -9.14 -10.21
CA ALA A 72 16.44 -9.57 -11.58
C ALA A 72 16.39 -8.35 -12.53
N SER A 73 17.15 -8.43 -13.63
CA SER A 73 17.18 -7.40 -14.67
C SER A 73 16.55 -7.84 -15.99
N SER A 74 16.16 -9.11 -16.12
CA SER A 74 15.55 -9.67 -17.33
C SER A 74 14.42 -10.64 -16.99
N SER A 75 13.49 -10.87 -17.93
CA SER A 75 12.33 -11.76 -17.72
C SER A 75 12.71 -13.18 -17.30
N TRP A 76 13.84 -13.71 -17.79
CA TRP A 76 14.34 -15.02 -17.39
C TRP A 76 14.88 -15.02 -15.94
N GLN A 77 15.55 -13.94 -15.55
CA GLN A 77 16.06 -13.79 -14.20
C GLN A 77 14.92 -13.66 -13.18
N TYR A 78 13.79 -13.01 -13.51
CA TYR A 78 12.59 -13.00 -12.68
C TYR A 78 12.05 -14.41 -12.41
N PHE A 79 12.05 -15.28 -13.42
CA PHE A 79 11.63 -16.67 -13.22
C PHE A 79 12.54 -17.43 -12.24
N LEU A 80 13.85 -17.25 -12.35
CA LEU A 80 14.82 -17.86 -11.42
C LEU A 80 14.70 -17.27 -10.02
N GLU A 81 14.52 -15.95 -9.91
CA GLU A 81 14.34 -15.23 -8.65
C GLU A 81 13.12 -15.75 -7.90
N TYR A 82 11.96 -15.81 -8.54
CA TYR A 82 10.75 -16.34 -7.91
C TYR A 82 10.87 -17.82 -7.55
N SER A 83 11.48 -18.64 -8.41
CA SER A 83 11.70 -20.06 -8.12
C SER A 83 12.59 -20.25 -6.89
N TRP A 84 13.66 -19.45 -6.78
CA TRP A 84 14.54 -19.44 -5.62
C TRP A 84 13.82 -18.93 -4.37
N ALA A 85 13.08 -17.84 -4.47
CA ALA A 85 12.31 -17.25 -3.35
C ALA A 85 11.31 -18.27 -2.79
N ILE A 86 10.54 -18.96 -3.64
CA ILE A 86 9.61 -20.02 -3.24
C ILE A 86 10.35 -21.14 -2.50
N ALA A 87 11.47 -21.64 -3.05
CA ALA A 87 12.24 -22.71 -2.43
C ALA A 87 12.82 -22.25 -1.07
N ALA A 88 13.43 -21.08 -1.01
CA ALA A 88 13.99 -20.51 0.22
C ALA A 88 12.92 -20.32 1.30
N GLN A 89 11.78 -19.74 0.95
CA GLN A 89 10.64 -19.56 1.85
C GLN A 89 10.08 -20.88 2.33
N PHE A 90 9.96 -21.87 1.45
CA PHE A 90 9.49 -23.23 1.83
C PHE A 90 10.39 -23.88 2.88
N PHE A 91 11.71 -23.89 2.66
CA PHE A 91 12.65 -24.51 3.61
C PHE A 91 12.72 -23.73 4.93
N LEU A 92 12.65 -22.40 4.88
CA LEU A 92 12.57 -21.60 6.10
C LEU A 92 11.25 -21.81 6.84
N ALA A 93 10.11 -21.91 6.13
CA ALA A 93 8.83 -22.21 6.74
C ALA A 93 8.83 -23.59 7.42
N LEU A 94 9.45 -24.61 6.80
CA LEU A 94 9.66 -25.93 7.45
C LEU A 94 10.50 -25.81 8.72
N LYS A 95 11.57 -25.02 8.69
CA LYS A 95 12.41 -24.77 9.86
C LYS A 95 11.64 -24.07 10.98
N VAL A 96 10.85 -23.06 10.64
CA VAL A 96 9.99 -22.34 11.60
C VAL A 96 8.90 -23.28 12.15
N TYR A 97 8.24 -24.05 11.28
CA TYR A 97 7.20 -24.99 11.68
C TYR A 97 7.68 -26.03 12.68
N ARG A 98 8.89 -26.60 12.47
CA ARG A 98 9.48 -27.55 13.43
C ARG A 98 9.71 -26.96 14.82
N ARG A 99 9.89 -25.62 14.90
CA ARG A 99 10.16 -24.90 16.17
C ARG A 99 8.90 -24.41 16.85
N THR A 100 7.94 -23.88 16.09
CA THR A 100 6.81 -23.11 16.62
C THR A 100 5.47 -23.83 16.46
N ARG A 101 5.39 -24.85 15.56
CA ARG A 101 4.15 -25.51 15.17
C ARG A 101 3.06 -24.49 14.84
N PHE A 102 3.42 -23.47 14.02
CA PHE A 102 2.47 -22.42 13.67
C PHE A 102 1.15 -23.00 13.12
N ARG A 103 0.06 -22.39 13.51
CA ARG A 103 -1.30 -22.80 13.11
C ARG A 103 -1.83 -22.00 11.93
N VAL A 104 -1.25 -20.83 11.65
CA VAL A 104 -1.61 -19.97 10.54
C VAL A 104 -0.35 -19.67 9.72
N LEU A 105 -0.46 -19.81 8.40
CA LEU A 105 0.49 -19.34 7.42
C LEU A 105 -0.18 -18.24 6.61
N GLN A 106 0.34 -17.01 6.69
CA GLN A 106 -0.08 -15.92 5.82
C GLN A 106 0.90 -15.78 4.67
N ALA A 107 0.40 -15.59 3.46
CA ALA A 107 1.20 -15.17 2.32
C ALA A 107 0.71 -13.81 1.81
N CYS A 108 1.64 -12.88 1.67
CA CYS A 108 1.40 -11.55 1.12
C CYS A 108 1.81 -11.54 -0.36
N ASN A 109 0.98 -10.99 -1.23
CA ASN A 109 1.35 -10.76 -2.62
C ASN A 109 1.86 -9.33 -2.83
N PRO A 110 2.52 -8.99 -3.95
CA PRO A 110 3.00 -9.90 -4.97
C PRO A 110 4.17 -10.79 -4.49
N PRO A 111 4.40 -11.97 -5.07
CA PRO A 111 3.69 -12.63 -6.17
C PRO A 111 2.59 -13.60 -5.70
N ASP A 112 1.65 -13.93 -6.61
CA ASP A 112 0.58 -14.91 -6.33
C ASP A 112 1.03 -16.39 -6.44
N VAL A 113 2.31 -16.66 -6.36
CA VAL A 113 2.88 -18.02 -6.56
C VAL A 113 3.25 -18.72 -5.25
N LEU A 114 2.86 -18.18 -4.10
CA LEU A 114 3.16 -18.79 -2.79
C LEU A 114 2.14 -19.86 -2.35
N PHE A 115 1.06 -20.05 -3.09
CA PHE A 115 0.02 -21.05 -2.78
C PHE A 115 0.53 -22.50 -2.65
N PRO A 116 1.60 -22.96 -3.35
CA PRO A 116 2.09 -24.33 -3.15
C PRO A 116 2.62 -24.55 -1.73
N ILE A 117 3.24 -23.53 -1.13
CA ILE A 117 3.67 -23.56 0.27
C ILE A 117 2.43 -23.65 1.16
N GLY A 118 1.42 -22.79 0.92
CA GLY A 118 0.14 -22.86 1.64
C GLY A 118 -0.52 -24.24 1.54
N ALA A 119 -0.61 -24.80 0.34
CA ALA A 119 -1.20 -26.12 0.10
C ALA A 119 -0.48 -27.23 0.85
N PHE A 120 0.86 -27.21 0.86
CA PHE A 120 1.66 -28.17 1.64
C PHE A 120 1.35 -28.09 3.14
N PHE A 121 1.36 -26.90 3.72
CA PHE A 121 1.11 -26.75 5.15
C PHE A 121 -0.36 -27.03 5.53
N LYS A 122 -1.31 -26.84 4.62
CA LYS A 122 -2.71 -27.30 4.84
C LYS A 122 -2.82 -28.80 5.06
N LEU A 123 -1.99 -29.62 4.40
CA LEU A 123 -1.93 -31.07 4.66
C LEU A 123 -1.46 -31.39 6.08
N LEU A 124 -0.78 -30.44 6.75
CA LEU A 124 -0.34 -30.55 8.13
C LEU A 124 -1.31 -29.88 9.14
N GLY A 125 -2.51 -29.50 8.67
CA GLY A 125 -3.54 -28.86 9.51
C GLY A 125 -3.35 -27.35 9.71
N VAL A 126 -2.39 -26.71 9.01
CA VAL A 126 -2.17 -25.26 9.07
C VAL A 126 -3.21 -24.50 8.24
N ARG A 127 -3.72 -23.41 8.76
CA ARG A 127 -4.64 -22.53 8.03
C ARG A 127 -3.87 -21.55 7.14
N PHE A 128 -4.31 -21.41 5.90
CA PHE A 128 -3.69 -20.52 4.93
C PHE A 128 -4.52 -19.22 4.81
N VAL A 129 -3.89 -18.09 5.13
CA VAL A 129 -4.43 -16.74 4.96
C VAL A 129 -3.75 -16.09 3.77
N PHE A 130 -4.52 -15.59 2.83
CA PHE A 130 -4.01 -14.85 1.69
C PHE A 130 -4.24 -13.35 1.91
N ASP A 131 -3.16 -12.60 2.11
CA ASP A 131 -3.19 -11.16 2.23
C ASP A 131 -2.94 -10.53 0.86
N HIS A 132 -4.02 -10.06 0.25
CA HIS A 132 -4.09 -9.60 -1.13
C HIS A 132 -3.82 -8.09 -1.20
N HIS A 133 -2.55 -7.73 -1.42
CA HIS A 133 -2.07 -6.34 -1.47
C HIS A 133 -2.21 -5.71 -2.85
N ASP A 134 -1.98 -6.49 -3.91
CA ASP A 134 -1.90 -6.02 -5.29
C ASP A 134 -2.70 -6.93 -6.24
N VAL A 135 -3.29 -6.33 -7.26
CA VAL A 135 -3.97 -7.05 -8.35
C VAL A 135 -2.96 -7.45 -9.41
N CYS A 136 -2.27 -8.57 -9.17
CA CYS A 136 -1.16 -9.04 -10.00
C CYS A 136 -1.47 -9.15 -11.51
N PRO A 137 -2.65 -9.59 -11.97
CA PRO A 137 -3.00 -9.58 -13.39
C PRO A 137 -3.04 -8.18 -13.99
N GLU A 138 -3.67 -7.22 -13.31
CA GLU A 138 -3.77 -5.83 -13.76
C GLU A 138 -2.41 -5.13 -13.71
N LEU A 139 -1.61 -5.40 -12.68
CA LEU A 139 -0.24 -4.90 -12.57
C LEU A 139 0.64 -5.44 -13.70
N PHE A 140 0.51 -6.73 -14.04
CA PHE A 140 1.22 -7.33 -15.17
C PHE A 140 0.82 -6.66 -16.50
N GLU A 141 -0.48 -6.44 -16.71
CA GLU A 141 -0.98 -5.76 -17.91
C GLU A 141 -0.48 -4.31 -17.99
N ALA A 142 -0.50 -3.58 -16.89
CA ALA A 142 0.01 -2.20 -16.83
C ALA A 142 1.52 -2.14 -17.14
N LYS A 143 2.31 -3.11 -16.66
CA LYS A 143 3.77 -3.14 -16.85
C LYS A 143 4.20 -3.63 -18.25
N PHE A 144 3.50 -4.62 -18.82
CA PHE A 144 3.94 -5.31 -20.04
C PHE A 144 3.04 -5.07 -21.26
N GLY A 145 1.84 -4.48 -21.07
CA GLY A 145 0.92 -4.10 -22.14
C GLY A 145 0.36 -5.24 -22.99
N LYS A 146 0.48 -6.51 -22.55
CA LYS A 146 0.12 -7.70 -23.35
C LYS A 146 -0.61 -8.75 -22.53
N ARG A 147 -1.74 -9.23 -23.04
CA ARG A 147 -2.47 -10.40 -22.51
C ARG A 147 -2.06 -11.68 -23.26
N GLY A 148 -0.88 -12.19 -22.95
CA GLY A 148 -0.35 -13.45 -23.53
C GLY A 148 -0.40 -14.61 -22.55
N VAL A 149 0.37 -15.67 -22.85
CA VAL A 149 0.46 -16.89 -22.02
C VAL A 149 0.89 -16.56 -20.58
N LEU A 150 1.85 -15.63 -20.41
CA LEU A 150 2.31 -15.24 -19.07
C LEU A 150 1.22 -14.54 -18.27
N TYR A 151 0.43 -13.65 -18.88
CA TYR A 151 -0.74 -13.06 -18.24
C TYR A 151 -1.75 -14.13 -17.78
N TRP A 152 -2.02 -15.11 -18.64
CA TRP A 152 -2.90 -16.23 -18.28
C TRP A 152 -2.34 -17.02 -17.09
N LEU A 153 -1.03 -17.27 -17.04
CA LEU A 153 -0.38 -17.94 -15.90
C LEU A 153 -0.53 -17.12 -14.59
N VAL A 154 -0.39 -15.80 -14.65
CA VAL A 154 -0.63 -14.92 -13.50
C VAL A 154 -2.08 -15.02 -13.01
N CYS A 155 -3.06 -15.00 -13.92
CA CYS A 155 -4.47 -15.20 -13.57
C CYS A 155 -4.75 -16.58 -12.95
N VAL A 156 -4.07 -17.63 -13.44
CA VAL A 156 -4.19 -18.98 -12.87
C VAL A 156 -3.57 -19.04 -11.49
N ALA A 157 -2.40 -18.43 -11.30
CA ALA A 157 -1.72 -18.38 -9.99
C ALA A 157 -2.59 -17.66 -8.94
N GLU A 158 -3.13 -16.49 -9.29
CA GLU A 158 -4.07 -15.75 -8.43
C GLU A 158 -5.27 -16.63 -8.04
N ARG A 159 -5.91 -17.26 -9.02
CA ARG A 159 -7.07 -18.14 -8.77
C ARG A 159 -6.73 -19.33 -7.86
N LEU A 160 -5.55 -19.94 -8.04
CA LEU A 160 -5.09 -21.05 -7.21
C LEU A 160 -4.78 -20.59 -5.79
N THR A 161 -4.22 -19.38 -5.63
CA THR A 161 -3.95 -18.78 -4.33
C THR A 161 -5.25 -18.55 -3.56
N PHE A 162 -6.25 -17.93 -4.19
CA PHE A 162 -7.58 -17.76 -3.58
C PHE A 162 -8.23 -19.11 -3.22
N ARG A 163 -8.17 -20.10 -4.08
CA ARG A 163 -8.72 -21.45 -3.82
C ARG A 163 -8.01 -22.17 -2.66
N CYS A 164 -6.72 -21.91 -2.50
CA CYS A 164 -5.94 -22.45 -1.40
C CYS A 164 -6.28 -21.78 -0.06
N ALA A 165 -6.65 -20.50 -0.07
CA ALA A 165 -6.88 -19.72 1.12
C ALA A 165 -8.11 -20.21 1.93
N ASN A 166 -7.96 -20.24 3.25
CA ASN A 166 -9.07 -20.41 4.19
C ASN A 166 -9.77 -19.08 4.44
N VAL A 167 -8.99 -18.00 4.48
CA VAL A 167 -9.43 -16.62 4.66
C VAL A 167 -8.59 -15.75 3.73
N SER A 168 -9.20 -14.70 3.17
CA SER A 168 -8.47 -13.66 2.44
C SER A 168 -8.60 -12.32 3.15
N ILE A 169 -7.52 -11.59 3.19
CA ILE A 169 -7.48 -10.19 3.61
C ILE A 169 -7.39 -9.34 2.34
N ALA A 170 -8.21 -8.33 2.22
CA ALA A 170 -8.24 -7.40 1.10
C ALA A 170 -7.92 -5.98 1.59
N THR A 171 -7.23 -5.18 0.77
CA THR A 171 -6.87 -3.81 1.14
C THR A 171 -8.03 -2.82 1.03
N ASN A 172 -9.11 -3.19 0.32
CA ASN A 172 -10.28 -2.34 0.10
C ASN A 172 -11.50 -3.13 -0.40
N GLU A 173 -12.61 -2.43 -0.65
CA GLU A 173 -13.86 -3.01 -1.12
C GLU A 173 -13.73 -3.61 -2.52
N SER A 174 -13.01 -2.98 -3.44
CA SER A 174 -12.80 -3.50 -4.80
C SER A 174 -12.01 -4.81 -4.79
N TYR A 175 -10.98 -4.92 -3.94
CA TYR A 175 -10.23 -6.15 -3.79
C TYR A 175 -11.04 -7.25 -3.09
N ARG A 176 -11.88 -6.89 -2.11
CA ARG A 176 -12.86 -7.82 -1.53
C ARG A 176 -13.81 -8.36 -2.59
N ASP A 177 -14.39 -7.48 -3.40
CA ASP A 177 -15.28 -7.86 -4.50
C ASP A 177 -14.58 -8.79 -5.50
N LEU A 178 -13.31 -8.53 -5.79
CA LEU A 178 -12.49 -9.35 -6.65
C LEU A 178 -12.24 -10.73 -6.04
N ALA A 179 -11.88 -10.81 -4.75
CA ALA A 179 -11.71 -12.08 -4.05
C ALA A 179 -12.98 -12.94 -4.08
N VAL A 180 -14.16 -12.31 -3.92
CA VAL A 180 -15.46 -13.00 -3.98
C VAL A 180 -15.81 -13.41 -5.41
N LYS A 181 -15.71 -12.49 -6.39
CA LYS A 181 -16.19 -12.72 -7.77
C LYS A 181 -15.20 -13.55 -8.60
N ARG A 182 -13.90 -13.25 -8.50
CA ARG A 182 -12.82 -13.89 -9.29
C ARG A 182 -12.16 -15.05 -8.54
N GLY A 183 -11.94 -14.85 -7.24
CA GLY A 183 -11.35 -15.85 -6.36
C GLY A 183 -12.33 -16.92 -5.86
N HIS A 184 -13.63 -16.67 -5.95
CA HIS A 184 -14.71 -17.54 -5.45
C HIS A 184 -14.59 -17.87 -3.95
N ILE A 185 -14.04 -16.94 -3.16
CA ILE A 185 -14.04 -17.06 -1.69
C ILE A 185 -15.41 -16.60 -1.17
N SER A 186 -15.94 -17.29 -0.16
CA SER A 186 -17.18 -16.88 0.51
C SER A 186 -17.03 -15.49 1.15
N PRO A 187 -18.01 -14.58 1.00
CA PRO A 187 -17.93 -13.21 1.50
C PRO A 187 -17.66 -13.07 3.00
N ASP A 188 -18.05 -14.07 3.80
CA ASP A 188 -17.79 -14.15 5.25
C ASP A 188 -16.34 -14.53 5.60
N ARG A 189 -15.55 -14.91 4.60
CA ARG A 189 -14.12 -15.24 4.72
C ARG A 189 -13.19 -14.22 4.06
N VAL A 190 -13.72 -13.07 3.66
CA VAL A 190 -12.94 -11.96 3.10
C VAL A 190 -13.06 -10.75 4.00
N PHE A 191 -11.97 -10.36 4.61
CA PHE A 191 -11.88 -9.24 5.55
C PHE A 191 -11.17 -8.07 4.90
N ILE A 192 -11.68 -6.86 5.12
CA ILE A 192 -11.00 -5.66 4.65
C ILE A 192 -10.09 -5.16 5.77
N VAL A 193 -8.78 -5.10 5.47
CA VAL A 193 -7.77 -4.50 6.34
C VAL A 193 -6.96 -3.53 5.50
N ARG A 194 -7.19 -2.24 5.66
CA ARG A 194 -6.53 -1.19 4.89
C ARG A 194 -5.13 -0.89 5.43
N SER A 195 -4.25 -0.41 4.56
CA SER A 195 -2.95 0.12 4.97
C SER A 195 -3.09 1.50 5.62
N CYS A 196 -3.89 1.57 6.69
CA CYS A 196 -4.17 2.80 7.40
C CYS A 196 -3.00 3.25 8.28
N LEU A 197 -2.91 4.57 8.47
CA LEU A 197 -1.90 5.15 9.34
C LEU A 197 -2.24 4.93 10.82
N ASP A 198 -1.21 4.66 11.61
CA ASP A 198 -1.28 4.79 13.06
C ASP A 198 -1.24 6.30 13.40
N LEU A 199 -2.38 6.85 13.75
CA LEU A 199 -2.52 8.28 14.04
C LEU A 199 -1.66 8.76 15.22
N ARG A 200 -1.22 7.85 16.09
CA ARG A 200 -0.28 8.17 17.19
C ARG A 200 1.10 8.54 16.69
N LYS A 201 1.43 8.15 15.45
CA LYS A 201 2.71 8.46 14.80
C LYS A 201 2.67 9.68 13.91
N VAL A 202 1.49 10.23 13.64
CA VAL A 202 1.35 11.46 12.82
C VAL A 202 1.75 12.66 13.67
N ARG A 203 2.87 13.27 13.30
CA ARG A 203 3.40 14.47 13.99
C ARG A 203 3.15 15.69 13.13
N ARG A 204 2.15 16.47 13.49
CA ARG A 204 1.94 17.78 12.87
C ARG A 204 2.89 18.79 13.48
N GLN A 205 3.57 19.54 12.63
CA GLN A 205 4.46 20.62 13.00
C GLN A 205 3.80 21.98 12.75
N ALA A 206 4.35 23.05 13.30
CA ALA A 206 3.98 24.38 12.87
C ALA A 206 4.37 24.57 11.39
N PRO A 207 3.52 25.19 10.55
CA PRO A 207 3.87 25.49 9.17
C PRO A 207 5.17 26.30 9.08
N ASP A 208 6.06 25.89 8.17
CA ASP A 208 7.29 26.61 7.87
C ASP A 208 7.17 27.37 6.54
N PRO A 209 6.97 28.71 6.59
CA PRO A 209 6.82 29.51 5.37
C PRO A 209 8.05 29.47 4.44
N ALA A 210 9.24 29.11 4.94
CA ALA A 210 10.44 29.00 4.12
C ALA A 210 10.31 27.93 3.06
N LEU A 211 9.54 26.85 3.34
CA LEU A 211 9.27 25.76 2.38
C LEU A 211 8.42 26.19 1.18
N LYS A 212 7.79 27.35 1.24
CA LYS A 212 7.02 27.95 0.12
C LYS A 212 7.91 28.71 -0.87
N HIS A 213 9.17 28.93 -0.57
CA HIS A 213 10.15 29.65 -1.40
C HIS A 213 9.61 31.00 -1.92
N GLY A 214 8.91 31.74 -1.05
CA GLY A 214 8.33 33.05 -1.37
C GLY A 214 7.00 33.00 -2.13
N LYS A 215 6.49 31.83 -2.48
CA LYS A 215 5.14 31.67 -3.05
C LYS A 215 4.05 31.75 -1.97
N ALA A 216 2.84 32.11 -2.36
CA ALA A 216 1.71 32.18 -1.43
C ALA A 216 1.23 30.77 -1.00
N HIS A 217 1.27 29.82 -1.93
CA HIS A 217 0.74 28.48 -1.73
C HIS A 217 1.77 27.39 -1.97
N LEU A 218 1.64 26.28 -1.21
CA LEU A 218 2.40 25.04 -1.37
C LEU A 218 1.45 23.91 -1.72
N VAL A 219 1.68 23.28 -2.88
CA VAL A 219 0.95 22.12 -3.36
C VAL A 219 1.87 20.92 -3.33
N VAL A 220 1.47 19.83 -2.67
CA VAL A 220 2.34 18.64 -2.51
C VAL A 220 1.82 17.41 -3.23
N TYR A 221 2.73 16.70 -3.89
CA TYR A 221 2.57 15.32 -4.32
C TYR A 221 3.47 14.42 -3.45
N LEU A 222 2.96 13.29 -3.01
CA LEU A 222 3.71 12.25 -2.29
C LEU A 222 3.53 10.91 -2.99
N GLY A 223 4.61 10.30 -3.43
CA GLY A 223 4.51 8.96 -4.03
C GLY A 223 5.75 8.50 -4.78
N ILE A 224 5.66 7.28 -5.30
CA ILE A 224 6.59 6.76 -6.27
C ILE A 224 6.34 7.48 -7.61
N MET A 225 7.34 7.54 -8.47
CA MET A 225 7.25 8.18 -9.79
C MET A 225 7.53 7.14 -10.86
N GLU A 226 6.53 6.28 -11.08
CA GLU A 226 6.49 5.30 -12.16
C GLU A 226 5.45 5.72 -13.21
N THR A 227 5.40 5.02 -14.33
CA THR A 227 4.48 5.34 -15.43
C THR A 227 3.00 5.33 -14.99
N GLN A 228 2.63 4.45 -14.05
CA GLN A 228 1.26 4.31 -13.57
C GLN A 228 0.84 5.37 -12.53
N ASP A 229 1.76 6.20 -12.03
CA ASP A 229 1.48 7.18 -10.98
C ASP A 229 1.00 8.55 -11.52
N GLY A 230 1.01 8.76 -12.85
CA GLY A 230 0.40 9.91 -13.53
C GLY A 230 1.09 11.26 -13.27
N VAL A 231 2.36 11.25 -12.89
CA VAL A 231 3.10 12.49 -12.64
C VAL A 231 3.26 13.31 -13.90
N ASP A 232 3.28 12.69 -15.09
CA ASP A 232 3.25 13.39 -16.37
C ASP A 232 1.93 14.14 -16.63
N LEU A 233 0.78 13.59 -16.22
CA LEU A 233 -0.51 14.29 -16.24
C LEU A 233 -0.51 15.46 -15.23
N LEU A 234 0.14 15.28 -14.07
CA LEU A 234 0.32 16.38 -13.12
C LEU A 234 1.16 17.51 -13.72
N LEU A 235 2.26 17.19 -14.41
CA LEU A 235 3.07 18.21 -15.10
C LEU A 235 2.26 18.99 -16.15
N GLN A 236 1.40 18.32 -16.91
CA GLN A 236 0.49 18.98 -17.85
C GLN A 236 -0.53 19.89 -17.13
N SER A 237 -1.02 19.46 -15.97
CA SER A 237 -1.91 20.29 -15.15
C SER A 237 -1.19 21.53 -14.60
N ILE A 238 0.07 21.39 -14.16
CA ILE A 238 0.90 22.50 -13.69
C ILE A 238 1.22 23.45 -14.86
N GLU A 239 1.54 22.93 -16.04
CA GLU A 239 1.75 23.72 -17.24
C GLU A 239 0.52 24.59 -17.58
N SER A 240 -0.67 23.99 -17.52
CA SER A 240 -1.91 24.73 -17.69
C SER A 240 -2.10 25.80 -16.62
N LEU A 241 -1.86 25.50 -15.35
CA LEU A 241 -1.94 26.46 -14.26
C LEU A 241 -1.00 27.66 -14.49
N VAL A 242 0.28 27.40 -14.79
CA VAL A 242 1.31 28.44 -14.91
C VAL A 242 1.10 29.28 -16.17
N HIS A 243 0.87 28.66 -17.33
CA HIS A 243 0.88 29.34 -18.61
C HIS A 243 -0.50 29.81 -19.10
N ARG A 244 -1.58 29.03 -18.84
CA ARG A 244 -2.93 29.39 -19.28
C ARG A 244 -3.70 30.14 -18.19
N HIS A 245 -3.67 29.65 -16.94
CA HIS A 245 -4.37 30.28 -15.83
C HIS A 245 -3.53 31.38 -15.15
N GLN A 246 -2.29 31.60 -15.59
CA GLN A 246 -1.36 32.64 -15.10
C GLN A 246 -1.12 32.55 -13.58
N ARG A 247 -1.13 31.32 -13.01
CA ARG A 247 -0.95 31.08 -11.57
C ARG A 247 0.52 30.84 -11.27
N GLN A 248 1.21 31.89 -10.86
CA GLN A 248 2.62 31.85 -10.44
C GLN A 248 2.80 31.92 -8.93
N ASP A 249 1.71 31.96 -8.18
CA ASP A 249 1.64 32.11 -6.74
C ASP A 249 1.70 30.77 -5.98
N ALA A 250 1.75 29.64 -6.68
CA ALA A 250 1.86 28.31 -6.11
C ALA A 250 3.22 27.65 -6.42
N LEU A 251 3.78 26.99 -5.41
CA LEU A 251 4.92 26.08 -5.55
C LEU A 251 4.42 24.64 -5.49
N PHE A 252 4.77 23.82 -6.45
CA PHE A 252 4.52 22.39 -6.44
C PHE A 252 5.76 21.65 -5.97
N VAL A 253 5.60 20.79 -4.94
CA VAL A 253 6.68 19.98 -4.41
C VAL A 253 6.34 18.51 -4.58
N LEU A 254 7.12 17.81 -5.40
CA LEU A 254 6.96 16.40 -5.70
C LEU A 254 7.94 15.60 -4.83
N ILE A 255 7.37 14.91 -3.83
CA ILE A 255 8.11 14.17 -2.80
C ILE A 255 8.10 12.69 -3.17
N GLY A 256 9.28 12.14 -3.38
CA GLY A 256 9.50 10.74 -3.74
C GLY A 256 10.41 10.57 -4.93
N SER A 257 10.54 9.35 -5.40
CA SER A 257 11.38 9.00 -6.56
C SER A 257 10.88 7.72 -7.22
N GLY A 258 11.29 7.47 -8.45
CA GLY A 258 10.98 6.25 -9.20
C GLY A 258 11.83 6.20 -10.47
N THR A 259 11.59 5.19 -11.31
CA THR A 259 12.34 4.99 -12.56
C THR A 259 12.11 6.12 -13.56
N GLU A 260 10.94 6.78 -13.49
CA GLU A 260 10.56 7.88 -14.37
C GLU A 260 11.10 9.25 -13.92
N THR A 261 11.70 9.39 -12.74
CA THR A 261 12.10 10.69 -12.17
C THR A 261 12.99 11.50 -13.10
N GLY A 262 13.94 10.85 -13.78
CA GLY A 262 14.85 11.53 -14.73
C GLY A 262 14.11 12.09 -15.93
N ARG A 263 13.21 11.31 -16.53
CA ARG A 263 12.37 11.73 -17.66
C ARG A 263 11.42 12.87 -17.26
N LEU A 264 10.81 12.76 -16.10
CA LEU A 264 9.85 13.76 -15.59
C LEU A 264 10.53 15.11 -15.30
N ARG A 265 11.73 15.12 -14.76
CA ARG A 265 12.53 16.37 -14.57
C ARG A 265 12.81 17.05 -15.91
N LEU A 266 13.26 16.28 -16.91
CA LEU A 266 13.52 16.81 -18.24
C LEU A 266 12.24 17.37 -18.87
N LEU A 267 11.12 16.65 -18.75
CA LEU A 267 9.82 17.09 -19.26
C LEU A 267 9.37 18.40 -18.59
N ALA A 268 9.50 18.51 -17.27
CA ALA A 268 9.16 19.72 -16.51
C ALA A 268 9.97 20.94 -16.99
N SER A 269 11.28 20.75 -17.20
CA SER A 269 12.14 21.83 -17.72
C SER A 269 11.78 22.23 -19.16
N GLN A 270 11.44 21.26 -20.02
CA GLN A 270 10.94 21.54 -21.38
C GLN A 270 9.60 22.31 -21.37
N MET A 271 8.75 22.10 -20.37
CA MET A 271 7.51 22.82 -20.14
C MET A 271 7.72 24.19 -19.48
N GLY A 272 8.96 24.57 -19.10
CA GLY A 272 9.27 25.84 -18.44
C GLY A 272 8.71 25.95 -17.02
N LEU A 273 8.74 24.85 -16.26
CA LEU A 273 8.15 24.78 -14.90
C LEU A 273 9.17 24.95 -13.77
N ASP A 274 10.45 25.20 -14.08
CA ASP A 274 11.55 25.19 -13.10
C ASP A 274 11.33 26.17 -11.92
N ASP A 275 10.67 27.31 -12.13
CA ASP A 275 10.36 28.29 -11.08
C ASP A 275 9.10 27.94 -10.23
N SER A 276 8.34 26.92 -10.63
CA SER A 276 7.08 26.55 -10.02
C SER A 276 7.05 25.15 -9.43
N LEU A 277 8.14 24.37 -9.64
CA LEU A 277 8.17 22.94 -9.32
C LEU A 277 9.52 22.51 -8.71
N ILE A 278 9.44 21.71 -7.64
CA ILE A 278 10.59 21.09 -7.01
C ILE A 278 10.39 19.58 -6.93
N PHE A 279 11.38 18.81 -7.36
CA PHE A 279 11.49 17.37 -7.09
C PHE A 279 12.47 17.15 -5.94
N THR A 280 11.98 16.75 -4.79
CA THR A 280 12.84 16.55 -3.60
C THR A 280 13.62 15.23 -3.64
N GLY A 281 13.15 14.24 -4.39
CA GLY A 281 13.57 12.86 -4.21
C GLY A 281 13.02 12.28 -2.90
N ARG A 282 13.65 11.21 -2.40
CA ARG A 282 13.35 10.66 -1.07
C ARG A 282 13.89 11.60 0.00
N ILE A 283 13.07 11.92 0.98
CA ILE A 283 13.41 12.77 2.14
C ILE A 283 13.19 12.00 3.44
N SER A 284 13.68 12.52 4.55
CA SER A 284 13.45 11.96 5.89
C SER A 284 11.98 12.10 6.31
N ASP A 285 11.55 11.28 7.26
CA ASP A 285 10.18 11.37 7.81
C ASP A 285 9.93 12.77 8.43
N GLU A 286 10.92 13.38 9.09
CA GLU A 286 10.83 14.73 9.66
C GLU A 286 10.62 15.80 8.59
N ALA A 287 11.35 15.73 7.49
CA ALA A 287 11.16 16.64 6.35
C ALA A 287 9.80 16.45 5.68
N LEU A 288 9.34 15.20 5.55
CA LEU A 288 8.01 14.88 5.04
C LEU A 288 6.91 15.49 5.91
N GLU A 289 7.02 15.33 7.23
CA GLU A 289 6.08 15.91 8.20
C GLU A 289 6.06 17.44 8.09
N ALA A 290 7.21 18.10 7.91
CA ALA A 290 7.32 19.54 7.73
C ALA A 290 6.60 20.01 6.45
N TYR A 291 6.84 19.33 5.31
CA TYR A 291 6.14 19.65 4.06
C TYR A 291 4.63 19.43 4.16
N LEU A 292 4.17 18.28 4.69
CA LEU A 292 2.74 18.00 4.83
C LEU A 292 2.06 18.94 5.84
N SER A 293 2.76 19.41 6.87
CA SER A 293 2.22 20.38 7.84
C SER A 293 2.15 21.80 7.28
N THR A 294 2.96 22.12 6.27
CA THR A 294 3.04 23.44 5.65
C THR A 294 2.17 23.56 4.41
N ALA A 295 1.88 22.43 3.75
CA ALA A 295 1.13 22.42 2.49
C ALA A 295 -0.29 22.99 2.64
N ASP A 296 -0.75 23.65 1.58
CA ASP A 296 -2.11 24.18 1.47
C ASP A 296 -3.03 23.20 0.72
N ILE A 297 -2.48 22.43 -0.21
CA ILE A 297 -3.22 21.51 -1.08
C ILE A 297 -2.36 20.25 -1.31
N ALA A 298 -3.01 19.08 -1.42
CA ALA A 298 -2.39 17.85 -1.84
C ALA A 298 -3.00 17.34 -3.16
N VAL A 299 -2.19 16.67 -3.97
CA VAL A 299 -2.61 16.17 -5.29
C VAL A 299 -2.33 14.68 -5.45
N ALA A 300 -3.27 13.97 -6.08
CA ALA A 300 -3.17 12.57 -6.44
C ALA A 300 -3.59 12.38 -7.91
N PRO A 301 -2.63 12.47 -8.85
CA PRO A 301 -2.88 12.49 -10.28
C PRO A 301 -2.97 11.08 -10.90
N ASP A 302 -3.19 10.06 -10.09
CA ASP A 302 -3.20 8.66 -10.51
C ASP A 302 -4.19 8.46 -11.68
N PRO A 303 -3.75 8.02 -12.87
CA PRO A 303 -4.58 7.96 -14.07
C PRO A 303 -5.67 6.89 -13.95
N ALA A 304 -6.78 7.12 -14.64
CA ALA A 304 -7.87 6.16 -14.71
C ALA A 304 -7.46 4.95 -15.56
N THR A 305 -6.96 3.95 -14.89
CA THR A 305 -6.68 2.62 -15.43
C THR A 305 -7.46 1.59 -14.62
N PRO A 306 -7.72 0.37 -15.13
CA PRO A 306 -8.39 -0.68 -14.35
C PRO A 306 -7.69 -0.97 -13.02
N MET A 307 -6.35 -0.92 -12.98
CA MET A 307 -5.56 -1.13 -11.77
C MET A 307 -5.78 0.01 -10.76
N ASN A 308 -5.62 1.26 -11.19
CA ASN A 308 -5.72 2.41 -10.29
C ASN A 308 -7.15 2.63 -9.78
N ASP A 309 -8.17 2.33 -10.62
CA ASP A 309 -9.57 2.45 -10.21
C ASP A 309 -9.95 1.53 -9.04
N MET A 310 -9.30 0.36 -8.96
CA MET A 310 -9.48 -0.62 -7.88
C MET A 310 -8.52 -0.42 -6.70
N SER A 311 -7.48 0.40 -6.82
CA SER A 311 -6.40 0.50 -5.84
C SER A 311 -6.62 1.66 -4.87
N THR A 312 -6.40 1.41 -3.58
CA THR A 312 -6.36 2.48 -2.57
C THR A 312 -5.00 3.17 -2.60
N MET A 313 -4.99 4.45 -2.94
CA MET A 313 -3.79 5.26 -2.92
C MET A 313 -3.46 5.71 -1.50
N ASN A 314 -2.45 5.11 -0.88
CA ASN A 314 -2.05 5.40 0.51
C ASN A 314 -1.73 6.90 0.75
N LYS A 315 -1.27 7.62 -0.27
CA LYS A 315 -1.03 9.07 -0.22
C LYS A 315 -2.28 9.85 0.22
N ILE A 316 -3.47 9.42 -0.20
CA ILE A 316 -4.75 10.05 0.18
C ILE A 316 -4.96 9.99 1.70
N LEU A 317 -4.66 8.85 2.32
CA LEU A 317 -4.77 8.68 3.77
C LEU A 317 -3.77 9.58 4.51
N HIS A 318 -2.54 9.70 3.99
CA HIS A 318 -1.56 10.65 4.51
C HIS A 318 -2.07 12.10 4.43
N TYR A 319 -2.56 12.54 3.29
CA TYR A 319 -3.08 13.89 3.10
C TYR A 319 -4.21 14.22 4.09
N MET A 320 -5.20 13.33 4.18
CA MET A 320 -6.30 13.49 5.13
C MET A 320 -5.82 13.54 6.58
N SER A 321 -4.79 12.76 6.95
CA SER A 321 -4.25 12.75 8.32
C SER A 321 -3.62 14.09 8.71
N TYR A 322 -3.11 14.85 7.73
CA TYR A 322 -2.62 16.22 7.93
C TYR A 322 -3.73 17.26 7.74
N GLY A 323 -4.92 16.88 7.28
CA GLY A 323 -6.04 17.77 7.02
C GLY A 323 -5.86 18.58 5.76
N LEU A 324 -5.18 18.04 4.78
CA LEU A 324 -5.01 18.66 3.47
C LEU A 324 -6.23 18.39 2.59
N PRO A 325 -6.77 19.42 1.93
CA PRO A 325 -7.74 19.23 0.86
C PRO A 325 -7.05 18.57 -0.33
N ILE A 326 -7.75 17.70 -1.03
CA ILE A 326 -7.17 16.86 -2.08
C ILE A 326 -7.78 17.19 -3.43
N VAL A 327 -6.96 17.26 -4.48
CA VAL A 327 -7.42 17.15 -5.87
C VAL A 327 -6.95 15.80 -6.42
N GLN A 328 -7.88 15.03 -6.97
CA GLN A 328 -7.58 13.74 -7.58
C GLN A 328 -8.50 13.48 -8.79
N TYR A 329 -8.10 12.57 -9.66
CA TYR A 329 -9.01 12.05 -10.66
C TYR A 329 -10.13 11.22 -10.02
N ASP A 330 -11.31 11.21 -10.66
CA ASP A 330 -12.48 10.48 -10.18
C ASP A 330 -12.31 8.98 -10.40
N LEU A 331 -11.71 8.32 -9.43
CA LEU A 331 -11.48 6.89 -9.36
C LEU A 331 -12.34 6.26 -8.26
N THR A 332 -12.79 5.03 -8.47
CA THR A 332 -13.69 4.31 -7.55
C THR A 332 -13.14 4.25 -6.12
N GLU A 333 -11.93 3.74 -5.93
CA GLU A 333 -11.34 3.63 -4.58
C GLU A 333 -10.82 4.97 -4.05
N GLY A 334 -10.40 5.89 -4.93
CA GLY A 334 -10.07 7.26 -4.56
C GLY A 334 -11.27 7.98 -3.94
N ARG A 335 -12.45 7.84 -4.56
CA ARG A 335 -13.72 8.39 -4.05
C ARG A 335 -14.15 7.71 -2.76
N ARG A 336 -14.04 6.39 -2.66
CA ARG A 336 -14.32 5.63 -1.43
C ARG A 336 -13.41 6.04 -0.28
N SER A 337 -12.14 6.33 -0.56
CA SER A 337 -11.16 6.74 0.45
C SER A 337 -11.38 8.19 0.88
N ALA A 338 -11.35 9.16 -0.03
CA ALA A 338 -11.41 10.58 0.32
C ALA A 338 -12.82 11.09 0.64
N GLY A 339 -13.87 10.58 -0.03
CA GLY A 339 -15.24 11.06 0.16
C GLY A 339 -15.37 12.56 -0.08
N SER A 340 -15.86 13.31 0.90
CA SER A 340 -15.99 14.78 0.84
C SER A 340 -14.70 15.55 1.15
N ALA A 341 -13.57 14.89 1.32
CA ALA A 341 -12.29 15.55 1.57
C ALA A 341 -11.55 15.95 0.28
N ALA A 342 -12.09 15.64 -0.88
CA ALA A 342 -11.45 15.86 -2.17
C ALA A 342 -12.36 16.53 -3.20
N LEU A 343 -11.75 17.23 -4.13
CA LEU A 343 -12.33 17.58 -5.43
C LEU A 343 -11.90 16.53 -6.45
N TYR A 344 -12.83 16.17 -7.33
CA TYR A 344 -12.67 15.08 -8.30
C TYR A 344 -12.65 15.62 -9.72
N ALA A 345 -11.50 15.57 -10.34
CA ALA A 345 -11.33 15.92 -11.73
C ALA A 345 -11.77 14.78 -12.65
N ARG A 346 -12.21 15.12 -13.85
CA ARG A 346 -12.52 14.12 -14.87
C ARG A 346 -11.31 13.23 -15.12
N PRO A 347 -11.51 11.92 -15.25
CA PRO A 347 -10.42 10.97 -15.46
C PRO A 347 -9.51 11.35 -16.61
N ASN A 348 -8.21 11.41 -16.34
CA ASN A 348 -7.15 11.69 -17.31
C ASN A 348 -7.30 13.05 -18.03
N ASP A 349 -7.93 14.04 -17.40
CA ASP A 349 -8.09 15.39 -17.93
C ASP A 349 -7.27 16.41 -17.11
N PRO A 350 -6.05 16.76 -17.57
CA PRO A 350 -5.18 17.70 -16.85
C PRO A 350 -5.75 19.11 -16.73
N GLU A 351 -6.57 19.56 -17.66
CA GLU A 351 -7.18 20.90 -17.63
C GLU A 351 -8.26 20.99 -16.55
N ASP A 352 -9.10 19.97 -16.44
CA ASP A 352 -10.09 19.88 -15.38
C ASP A 352 -9.42 19.75 -14.01
N PHE A 353 -8.32 18.99 -13.92
CA PHE A 353 -7.50 18.89 -12.72
C PHE A 353 -6.94 20.26 -12.31
N ALA A 354 -6.38 21.01 -13.25
CA ALA A 354 -5.88 22.38 -13.04
C ALA A 354 -7.00 23.32 -12.55
N THR A 355 -8.21 23.20 -13.11
CA THR A 355 -9.39 23.97 -12.68
C THR A 355 -9.72 23.70 -11.20
N HIS A 356 -9.68 22.44 -10.77
CA HIS A 356 -9.94 22.08 -9.38
C HIS A 356 -8.82 22.56 -8.43
N VAL A 357 -7.55 22.51 -8.84
CA VAL A 357 -6.45 23.12 -8.08
C VAL A 357 -6.68 24.64 -7.92
N THR A 358 -7.04 25.35 -9.01
CA THR A 358 -7.35 26.79 -8.98
C THR A 358 -8.45 27.10 -7.97
N ARG A 359 -9.55 26.33 -7.94
CA ARG A 359 -10.63 26.51 -6.95
C ARG A 359 -10.13 26.43 -5.52
N LEU A 360 -9.20 25.53 -5.23
CA LEU A 360 -8.61 25.42 -3.89
C LEU A 360 -7.62 26.55 -3.62
N LEU A 361 -6.85 27.00 -4.59
CA LEU A 361 -5.96 28.15 -4.44
C LEU A 361 -6.75 29.42 -4.06
N ASP A 362 -7.91 29.62 -4.70
CA ASP A 362 -8.75 30.82 -4.56
C ASP A 362 -9.61 30.83 -3.27
N SER A 363 -9.82 29.69 -2.62
CA SER A 363 -10.76 29.60 -1.49
C SER A 363 -10.15 28.94 -0.26
N GLU A 364 -9.69 29.77 0.69
CA GLU A 364 -9.24 29.28 2.00
C GLU A 364 -10.37 28.56 2.76
N ALA A 365 -11.61 29.08 2.66
CA ALA A 365 -12.76 28.47 3.30
C ALA A 365 -12.99 27.04 2.81
N LEU A 366 -12.91 26.80 1.48
CA LEU A 366 -13.05 25.48 0.88
C LEU A 366 -11.90 24.56 1.30
N ARG A 367 -10.66 25.08 1.35
CA ARG A 367 -9.51 24.29 1.83
C ARG A 367 -9.72 23.81 3.26
N LYS A 368 -10.19 24.69 4.15
CA LYS A 368 -10.48 24.35 5.56
C LYS A 368 -11.59 23.31 5.67
N GLU A 369 -12.69 23.51 4.96
CA GLU A 369 -13.84 22.60 4.95
C GLU A 369 -13.41 21.17 4.55
N LEU A 370 -12.76 21.04 3.38
CA LEU A 370 -12.33 19.72 2.88
C LEU A 370 -11.27 19.08 3.78
N GLY A 371 -10.33 19.88 4.31
CA GLY A 371 -9.32 19.40 5.24
C GLY A 371 -9.92 18.88 6.55
N GLU A 372 -10.96 19.54 7.09
CA GLU A 372 -11.68 19.06 8.28
C GLU A 372 -12.47 17.79 8.00
N CYS A 373 -13.11 17.71 6.84
CA CYS A 373 -13.77 16.48 6.39
C CYS A 373 -12.77 15.30 6.35
N GLY A 374 -11.58 15.53 5.80
CA GLY A 374 -10.51 14.52 5.75
C GLY A 374 -10.07 14.06 7.13
N ARG A 375 -9.77 15.01 8.03
CA ARG A 375 -9.37 14.69 9.42
C ARG A 375 -10.41 13.86 10.15
N ARG A 376 -11.67 14.30 10.09
CA ARG A 376 -12.78 13.58 10.72
C ARG A 376 -12.91 12.16 10.16
N ARG A 377 -12.83 12.01 8.82
CA ARG A 377 -12.93 10.71 8.17
C ARG A 377 -11.83 9.74 8.59
N ILE A 378 -10.58 10.21 8.67
CA ILE A 378 -9.46 9.40 9.18
C ILE A 378 -9.70 9.00 10.63
N ALA A 379 -10.08 9.94 11.50
CA ALA A 379 -10.29 9.67 12.92
C ALA A 379 -11.43 8.66 13.18
N GLU A 380 -12.52 8.76 12.41
CA GLU A 380 -13.72 7.97 12.64
C GLU A 380 -13.79 6.64 11.85
N LYS A 381 -13.09 6.52 10.70
CA LYS A 381 -13.34 5.41 9.77
C LYS A 381 -12.09 4.76 9.18
N LEU A 382 -10.97 5.48 9.03
CA LEU A 382 -9.83 5.02 8.24
C LEU A 382 -8.53 5.12 9.05
N ASN A 383 -8.50 4.51 10.23
CA ASN A 383 -7.34 4.45 11.10
C ASN A 383 -7.00 3.02 11.49
N TRP A 384 -5.76 2.82 11.91
CA TRP A 384 -5.25 1.50 12.21
C TRP A 384 -5.97 0.77 13.35
N GLU A 385 -6.45 1.47 14.37
CA GLU A 385 -7.12 0.80 15.50
C GLU A 385 -8.39 0.08 15.04
N MET A 386 -9.11 0.63 14.04
CA MET A 386 -10.29 -0.03 13.47
C MET A 386 -9.92 -1.20 12.56
N GLU A 387 -8.87 -1.04 11.75
CA GLU A 387 -8.40 -2.09 10.84
C GLU A 387 -7.79 -3.28 11.61
N LYS A 388 -7.16 -3.01 12.76
CA LYS A 388 -6.62 -4.02 13.67
C LYS A 388 -7.68 -5.01 14.15
N ASP A 389 -8.88 -4.55 14.47
CA ASP A 389 -9.97 -5.42 14.88
C ASP A 389 -10.41 -6.37 13.74
N GLN A 390 -10.44 -5.86 12.50
CA GLN A 390 -10.73 -6.68 11.32
C GLN A 390 -9.62 -7.70 11.05
N LEU A 391 -8.35 -7.34 11.23
CA LEU A 391 -7.22 -8.25 11.14
C LEU A 391 -7.37 -9.40 12.16
N LEU A 392 -7.63 -9.08 13.42
CA LEU A 392 -7.79 -10.08 14.49
C LEU A 392 -8.97 -11.01 14.20
N LEU A 393 -10.09 -10.46 13.71
CA LEU A 393 -11.25 -11.24 13.33
C LEU A 393 -10.94 -12.20 12.16
N ALA A 394 -10.16 -11.79 11.17
CA ALA A 394 -9.71 -12.65 10.09
C ALA A 394 -8.91 -13.86 10.60
N TYR A 395 -7.99 -13.63 11.52
CA TYR A 395 -7.20 -14.71 12.12
C TYR A 395 -8.03 -15.63 13.03
N GLN A 396 -8.95 -15.10 13.83
CA GLN A 396 -9.88 -15.88 14.62
C GLN A 396 -10.76 -16.76 13.73
N THR A 397 -11.30 -16.21 12.64
CA THR A 397 -12.10 -16.96 11.66
C THR A 397 -11.29 -18.09 11.01
N ALA A 398 -10.03 -17.81 10.64
CA ALA A 398 -9.14 -18.83 10.09
C ALA A 398 -8.93 -20.00 11.07
N LEU A 399 -8.77 -19.72 12.37
CA LEU A 399 -8.53 -20.72 13.40
C LEU A 399 -9.79 -21.50 13.81
N GLN A 400 -10.99 -20.91 13.70
CA GLN A 400 -12.26 -21.53 14.08
C GLN A 400 -12.82 -22.51 13.05
N SER A 401 -12.31 -22.53 11.84
CA SER A 401 -12.81 -23.38 10.74
C SER A 401 -12.71 -24.89 10.99
N ASP A 402 -12.26 -25.34 12.16
CA ASP A 402 -12.13 -26.77 12.53
C ASP A 402 -13.35 -27.37 13.27
N SER A 403 -14.33 -26.54 13.68
CA SER A 403 -15.44 -27.04 14.50
C SER A 403 -16.69 -27.46 13.72
N ALA A 404 -16.66 -27.42 12.39
CA ALA A 404 -17.82 -27.66 11.52
C ALA A 404 -17.59 -28.66 10.38
N SER A 405 -16.61 -29.58 10.49
CA SER A 405 -16.41 -30.67 9.51
C SER A 405 -16.42 -32.03 10.18
#